data_e9cbb7494ca1e4515cb8ebcf5382508f
#
_entry.id   e9cbb7494ca1e4515cb8ebcf5382508f
#
_cell.length_a   1.000
_cell.length_b   1.000
_cell.length_c   1.000
_cell.angle_alpha   90.00
_cell.angle_beta   90.00
_cell.angle_gamma   90.00
#
_symmetry.space_group_name_H-M   'P 1'
#
loop_
_entity.id
_entity.type
_entity.pdbx_description
1 polymer ?
#
loop_
_entity_poly.entity_id
_entity_poly.type
_entity_poly.pdbx_seq_one_letter_code
_entity_poly.pdbx_strand_id
1 'polypeptide(L)'
;LSNIHDLEKFCDEYEKVIKELYRVLKPNKYCAILIGDTRRNKMYQPLAFMVMQRFLQNGFFLKEDIIKHQHNCKATGFWVNKSKEANFLLIMHEHLFVFQKIV
;
A
#
# COMPACT_ATOMS: atom_id res chain seq x y z
N LEU A 1 15.43 -4.77 12.15
CA LEU A 1 15.01 -5.85 11.28
C LEU A 1 13.67 -5.60 10.65
N SER A 2 13.67 -5.48 9.38
CA SER A 2 12.46 -5.40 8.62
C SER A 2 11.88 -6.79 8.49
N ASN A 3 10.77 -7.04 9.11
CA ASN A 3 10.16 -8.36 9.09
C ASN A 3 8.66 -8.24 9.12
N ILE A 4 8.01 -9.38 9.09
CA ILE A 4 6.56 -9.45 9.04
C ILE A 4 5.93 -8.80 10.29
N HIS A 5 6.60 -8.86 11.43
CA HIS A 5 6.07 -8.27 12.66
C HIS A 5 5.96 -6.75 12.56
N ASP A 6 6.98 -6.11 11.96
CA ASP A 6 6.95 -4.65 11.78
C ASP A 6 5.82 -4.24 10.84
N LEU A 7 5.63 -4.99 9.75
CA LEU A 7 4.56 -4.73 8.80
C LEU A 7 3.19 -4.95 9.44
N GLU A 8 3.04 -6.03 10.17
CA GLU A 8 1.77 -6.32 10.84
C GLU A 8 1.44 -5.27 11.89
N LYS A 9 2.44 -4.82 12.63
CA LYS A 9 2.24 -3.77 13.62
C LYS A 9 1.77 -2.48 12.95
N PHE A 10 2.38 -2.11 11.83
CA PHE A 10 1.94 -0.95 11.06
C PHE A 10 0.50 -1.12 10.62
N CYS A 11 0.17 -2.30 10.09
CA CYS A 11 -1.19 -2.57 9.63
C CYS A 11 -2.20 -2.57 10.79
N ASP A 12 -1.82 -3.06 11.95
CA ASP A 12 -2.68 -3.03 13.12
C ASP A 12 -2.99 -1.59 13.53
N GLU A 13 -2.00 -0.72 13.50
CA GLU A 13 -2.20 0.69 13.82
C GLU A 13 -3.05 1.37 12.74
N TYR A 14 -2.79 1.06 11.49
CA TYR A 14 -3.56 1.61 10.39
C TYR A 14 -5.01 1.13 10.42
N GLU A 15 -5.23 -0.08 10.91
CA GLU A 15 -6.59 -0.64 10.99
C GLU A 15 -7.52 0.22 11.85
N LYS A 16 -6.99 0.90 12.83
CA LYS A 16 -7.76 1.84 13.63
C LYS A 16 -8.32 2.97 12.77
N VAL A 17 -7.50 3.46 11.84
CA VAL A 17 -7.92 4.48 10.88
C VAL A 17 -8.97 3.90 9.92
N ILE A 18 -8.75 2.69 9.45
CA ILE A 18 -9.69 2.02 8.53
C ILE A 18 -11.06 1.87 9.18
N LYS A 19 -11.11 1.46 10.44
CA LYS A 19 -12.38 1.33 11.17
C LYS A 19 -13.09 2.65 11.29
N GLU A 20 -12.35 3.73 11.55
CA GLU A 20 -12.95 5.06 11.62
C GLU A 20 -13.44 5.54 10.26
N LEU A 21 -12.70 5.26 9.20
CA LEU A 21 -13.15 5.57 7.85
C LEU A 21 -14.45 4.85 7.54
N TYR A 22 -14.54 3.58 7.88
CA TYR A 22 -15.77 2.82 7.67
C TYR A 22 -16.94 3.40 8.45
N ARG A 23 -16.68 3.81 9.69
CA ARG A 23 -17.74 4.36 10.55
C ARG A 23 -18.30 5.67 10.01
N VAL A 24 -17.43 6.56 9.53
CA VAL A 24 -17.85 7.90 9.11
C VAL A 24 -18.31 7.99 7.67
N LEU A 25 -17.88 7.04 6.83
CA LEU A 25 -18.24 7.07 5.42
C LEU A 25 -19.71 6.64 5.25
N LYS A 26 -20.44 7.39 4.45
CA LYS A 26 -21.84 7.07 4.17
C LYS A 26 -21.93 5.84 3.27
N PRO A 27 -23.02 5.05 3.38
CA PRO A 27 -23.22 3.90 2.48
C PRO A 27 -23.15 4.30 1.02
N ASN A 28 -22.59 3.42 0.21
CA ASN A 28 -22.39 3.57 -1.23
C ASN A 28 -21.41 4.66 -1.64
N LYS A 29 -20.68 5.22 -0.69
CA LYS A 29 -19.64 6.21 -0.98
C LYS A 29 -18.28 5.57 -1.05
N TYR A 30 -17.32 6.31 -1.52
CA TYR A 30 -15.99 5.79 -1.86
C TYR A 30 -14.91 6.40 -0.97
N CYS A 31 -13.86 5.61 -0.79
CA CYS A 31 -12.65 6.06 -0.11
C CYS A 31 -11.47 5.58 -0.97
N ALA A 32 -10.53 6.45 -1.23
CA ALA A 32 -9.36 6.09 -2.02
C ALA A 32 -8.09 6.33 -1.25
N ILE A 33 -7.13 5.42 -1.40
CA ILE A 33 -5.80 5.59 -0.83
C ILE A 33 -4.74 5.35 -1.89
N LEU A 34 -3.68 6.13 -1.82
CA LEU A 34 -2.51 5.94 -2.66
C LEU A 34 -1.43 5.30 -1.80
N ILE A 35 -0.97 4.13 -2.18
CA ILE A 35 0.00 3.39 -1.39
C ILE A 35 0.97 2.66 -2.30
N GLY A 36 2.24 2.73 -1.97
CA GLY A 36 3.28 2.03 -2.70
C GLY A 36 3.97 1.00 -1.85
N ASP A 37 4.49 -0.02 -2.50
CA ASP A 37 5.35 -0.98 -1.84
C ASP A 37 6.75 -0.38 -1.74
N THR A 38 7.53 -0.91 -0.84
CA THR A 38 8.88 -0.43 -0.60
C THR A 38 9.81 -1.60 -0.33
N ARG A 39 11.08 -1.29 -0.19
CA ARG A 39 12.07 -2.28 0.22
C ARG A 39 12.72 -1.83 1.51
N ARG A 40 13.05 -2.78 2.34
CA ARG A 40 13.75 -2.53 3.58
C ARG A 40 14.71 -3.70 3.80
N ASN A 41 15.98 -3.37 4.01
CA ASN A 41 17.04 -4.38 4.08
C ASN A 41 17.03 -5.31 2.86
N LYS A 42 16.84 -4.74 1.67
CA LYS A 42 16.78 -5.46 0.39
C LYS A 42 15.57 -6.38 0.26
N MET A 43 14.68 -6.39 1.25
CA MET A 43 13.49 -7.22 1.25
C MET A 43 12.30 -6.43 0.72
N TYR A 44 11.54 -7.04 -0.17
CA TYR A 44 10.32 -6.44 -0.68
C TYR A 44 9.28 -6.39 0.44
N GLN A 45 8.66 -5.23 0.60
CA GLN A 45 7.62 -5.03 1.62
C GLN A 45 6.29 -4.87 0.90
N PRO A 46 5.44 -5.92 0.86
CA PRO A 46 4.17 -5.86 0.13
C PRO A 46 3.10 -5.11 0.92
N LEU A 47 3.40 -3.86 1.23
CA LEU A 47 2.57 -3.04 2.10
C LEU A 47 1.20 -2.77 1.49
N ALA A 48 1.14 -2.54 0.17
CA ALA A 48 -0.13 -2.24 -0.49
C ALA A 48 -1.13 -3.37 -0.31
N PHE A 49 -0.71 -4.62 -0.54
CA PHE A 49 -1.60 -5.76 -0.38
C PHE A 49 -2.01 -5.97 1.07
N MET A 50 -1.10 -5.77 2.01
CA MET A 50 -1.41 -5.95 3.42
C MET A 50 -2.44 -4.93 3.89
N VAL A 51 -2.30 -3.68 3.48
CA VAL A 51 -3.26 -2.63 3.84
C VAL A 51 -4.60 -2.89 3.14
N MET A 52 -4.58 -3.24 1.85
CA MET A 52 -5.80 -3.57 1.13
C MET A 52 -6.58 -4.67 1.86
N GLN A 53 -5.90 -5.71 2.31
CA GLN A 53 -6.55 -6.82 3.00
C GLN A 53 -7.25 -6.35 4.27
N ARG A 54 -6.65 -5.42 5.00
CA ARG A 54 -7.28 -4.86 6.20
C ARG A 54 -8.54 -4.08 5.88
N PHE A 55 -8.56 -3.35 4.76
CA PHE A 55 -9.78 -2.70 4.30
C PHE A 55 -10.89 -3.72 4.03
N LEU A 56 -10.55 -4.80 3.32
CA LEU A 56 -11.55 -5.84 2.99
C LEU A 56 -12.06 -6.53 4.25
N GLN A 57 -11.20 -6.80 5.20
CA GLN A 57 -11.59 -7.43 6.48
C GLN A 57 -12.51 -6.54 7.30
N ASN A 58 -12.49 -5.24 7.08
CA ASN A 58 -13.33 -4.29 7.81
C ASN A 58 -14.59 -3.87 7.04
N GLY A 59 -14.95 -4.65 6.03
CA GLY A 59 -16.23 -4.48 5.36
C GLY A 59 -16.20 -3.65 4.08
N PHE A 60 -15.06 -3.08 3.74
CA PHE A 60 -14.94 -2.36 2.48
C PHE A 60 -14.89 -3.31 1.29
N PHE A 61 -15.35 -2.82 0.17
CA PHE A 61 -15.34 -3.50 -1.10
C PHE A 61 -14.29 -2.84 -1.98
N LEU A 62 -13.41 -3.63 -2.58
CA LEU A 62 -12.42 -3.05 -3.51
C LEU A 62 -13.11 -2.77 -4.84
N LYS A 63 -13.28 -1.51 -5.14
CA LYS A 63 -13.94 -1.08 -6.37
C LYS A 63 -12.97 -1.04 -7.54
N GLU A 64 -11.78 -0.45 -7.33
CA GLU A 64 -10.76 -0.32 -8.37
C GLU A 64 -9.37 -0.39 -7.77
N ASP A 65 -8.45 -0.92 -8.56
CA ASP A 65 -7.02 -0.88 -8.29
C ASP A 65 -6.36 -0.19 -9.49
N ILE A 66 -5.99 1.06 -9.31
CA ILE A 66 -5.39 1.87 -10.35
C ILE A 66 -3.90 1.91 -10.13
N ILE A 67 -3.13 1.57 -11.14
CA ILE A 67 -1.68 1.58 -11.06
C ILE A 67 -1.17 2.93 -11.51
N LYS A 68 -0.43 3.59 -10.62
CA LYS A 68 0.25 4.83 -10.93
C LYS A 68 1.72 4.51 -11.21
N HIS A 69 2.15 4.75 -12.43
CA HIS A 69 3.52 4.51 -12.80
C HIS A 69 4.36 5.74 -12.50
N GLN A 70 5.51 5.54 -11.84
CA GLN A 70 6.42 6.63 -11.51
C GLN A 70 7.46 6.82 -12.61
N HIS A 71 7.63 8.06 -13.05
CA HIS A 71 8.62 8.43 -14.06
C HIS A 71 9.54 9.52 -13.51
N ASN A 72 10.81 9.45 -13.90
CA ASN A 72 11.77 10.53 -13.64
C ASN A 72 11.87 10.95 -12.18
N CYS A 73 11.78 9.96 -11.28
CA CYS A 73 12.02 10.19 -9.87
C CYS A 73 13.47 10.64 -9.68
N LYS A 74 13.70 11.62 -8.81
CA LYS A 74 15.05 12.12 -8.53
C LYS A 74 15.98 11.02 -8.04
N ALA A 75 15.47 10.04 -7.35
CA ALA A 75 16.25 8.94 -6.81
C ALA A 75 16.42 7.76 -7.79
N THR A 76 15.92 7.88 -9.02
CA THR A 76 15.95 6.75 -9.97
C THR A 76 17.36 6.26 -10.22
N GLY A 77 18.31 7.17 -10.46
CA GLY A 77 19.70 6.79 -10.72
C GLY A 77 20.30 6.04 -9.54
N PHE A 78 20.08 6.53 -8.34
CA PHE A 78 20.54 5.85 -7.13
C PHE A 78 19.95 4.44 -7.03
N TRP A 79 18.65 4.30 -7.25
CA TRP A 79 17.98 3.02 -7.13
C TRP A 79 18.39 2.05 -8.24
N VAL A 80 18.70 2.54 -9.45
CA VAL A 80 19.23 1.67 -10.52
C VAL A 80 20.55 1.05 -10.07
N ASN A 81 21.46 1.86 -9.53
CA ASN A 81 22.74 1.35 -9.05
C ASN A 81 22.53 0.38 -7.88
N LYS A 82 21.66 0.73 -6.96
CA LYS A 82 21.36 -0.12 -5.81
C LYS A 82 20.78 -1.47 -6.23
N SER A 83 19.91 -1.47 -7.24
CA SER A 83 19.32 -2.71 -7.74
C SER A 83 20.38 -3.64 -8.35
N LYS A 84 21.37 -3.08 -9.04
CA LYS A 84 22.45 -3.87 -9.59
C LYS A 84 23.32 -4.49 -8.50
N GLU A 85 23.61 -3.72 -7.45
CA GLU A 85 24.42 -4.20 -6.34
C GLU A 85 23.71 -5.26 -5.51
N ALA A 86 22.42 -5.08 -5.27
CA ALA A 86 21.65 -5.90 -4.36
C ALA A 86 20.81 -6.96 -5.04
N ASN A 87 20.86 -7.03 -6.37
CA ASN A 87 20.15 -8.03 -7.16
C ASN A 87 18.64 -8.00 -6.95
N PHE A 88 18.02 -6.82 -7.13
CA PHE A 88 16.56 -6.71 -7.10
C PHE A 88 16.08 -5.78 -8.21
N LEU A 89 14.78 -5.88 -8.51
CA LEU A 89 14.12 -5.02 -9.49
C LEU A 89 13.64 -3.73 -8.82
N LEU A 90 13.56 -2.67 -9.62
CA LEU A 90 13.04 -1.40 -9.13
C LEU A 90 11.54 -1.47 -8.91
N ILE A 91 11.07 -0.75 -7.89
CA ILE A 91 9.65 -0.54 -7.67
C ILE A 91 9.30 0.81 -8.30
N MET A 92 8.57 0.78 -9.40
CA MET A 92 8.27 1.97 -10.21
C MET A 92 6.78 2.29 -10.25
N HIS A 93 6.02 1.79 -9.29
CA HIS A 93 4.58 1.98 -9.30
C HIS A 93 4.02 2.16 -7.90
N GLU A 94 2.85 2.77 -7.84
CA GLU A 94 2.04 2.84 -6.64
C GLU A 94 0.63 2.39 -7.00
N HIS A 95 -0.10 1.93 -6.00
CA HIS A 95 -1.50 1.55 -6.17
C HIS A 95 -2.39 2.68 -5.66
N LEU A 96 -3.38 3.04 -6.47
CA LEU A 96 -4.49 3.87 -6.00
C LEU A 96 -5.67 2.92 -5.85
N PHE A 97 -5.93 2.50 -4.64
CA PHE A 97 -7.08 1.64 -4.34
C PHE A 97 -8.31 2.51 -4.11
N VAL A 98 -9.41 2.14 -4.74
CA VAL A 98 -10.69 2.78 -4.50
C VAL A 98 -11.59 1.77 -3.80
N PHE A 99 -11.99 2.08 -2.58
CA PHE A 99 -12.87 1.23 -1.79
C PHE A 99 -14.26 1.83 -1.70
N GLN A 100 -15.23 0.97 -1.58
CA GLN A 100 -16.62 1.39 -1.44
C GLN A 100 -17.21 0.76 -0.19
N LYS A 101 -17.96 1.56 0.54
CA LYS A 101 -18.78 1.07 1.65
C LYS A 101 -20.17 0.79 1.11
N ILE A 102 -20.54 -0.48 1.08
CA ILE A 102 -21.85 -0.86 0.53
C ILE A 102 -22.94 -0.67 1.58
N VAL A 103 -22.69 -1.06 2.80
CA VAL A 103 -23.70 -1.02 3.86
C VAL A 103 -23.18 -0.28 5.06
#